data_432b8dad3fa40f45d2987989fa85cede
#
_entry.id   432b8dad3fa40f45d2987989fa85cede
#
_cell.length_a   1.000
_cell.length_b   1.000
_cell.length_c   1.000
_cell.angle_alpha   90.00
_cell.angle_beta   90.00
_cell.angle_gamma   90.00
#
_symmetry.space_group_name_H-M   'P 1'
#
loop_
_entity.id
_entity.type
_entity.pdbx_description
1 polymer ?
#
loop_
_entity_poly.entity_id
_entity_poly.type
_entity_poly.pdbx_seq_one_letter_code
_entity_poly.pdbx_strand_id
1 'polypeptide(L)'
;MENKQFKAESKRLLDLMINSIYTNKEIFLRELISNASDAIDKLYYRSLTDKNVKVNKDDLYIRITPNKEARTLTIEDNGCGMNKEELEENLGTIAKSGSLAFKEAAKAKENAEKDDDVNIIGQFGVGFYSAFMVASKVRVESKCYGAEKAYAWESEGAEGYTIDECDKLDFGTKIILTLKADTDDEKYSDFLAEYKIEELIRKYSDYIRYPIKMEVEHEHEVEQPEGEKKEPKFEKVRHDEILNSMIPIWKKNKSEVSDEDYNNFYQEKFGDYQKPLKVIRTSVEGDVSYTALLYIPSHTPYDYYTKDFKRGLQLYSNGVLIMDKCEDLLPDCYGFVRGLVDSPDLSLNISREMLQHDRQLKIIAKNLDKKIKSELLDMLHKNREDYEKFFTTFGTTLKFGVYNDFGLNKDNLKDLLMFHSSTENKLVTLDEYVDRMKEGQDKIYYACGETVDKIELLPQVEAVKEKGYEILYLTENIDEFVVQVLMEHKEKKFINVCANDVDLDTAEEKETLKKENEENKEMFTLMKETIGEGVQEVRFTHRLKNHPVCLTSEGALSVEMEKVINSMPNDQKVKAQTALEINDSHPIAQKIKDLYANDKEELKKYTQVLYAQARLIEGLPVENPTQISNLICEIIAK
;
A
#
# COMPACT_ATOMS: atom_id res chain seq x y z
N MET A 1 11.38 41.94 33.29
CA MET A 1 10.74 40.60 33.38
C MET A 1 11.81 39.65 33.88
N GLU A 2 11.56 38.96 34.95
CA GLU A 2 12.49 37.96 35.52
C GLU A 2 12.28 36.65 34.77
N ASN A 3 13.28 36.16 34.06
CA ASN A 3 13.19 34.89 33.35
C ASN A 3 13.43 33.75 34.34
N LYS A 4 12.39 32.94 34.65
CA LYS A 4 12.48 31.81 35.56
C LYS A 4 12.60 30.52 34.77
N GLN A 5 13.59 29.70 35.13
CA GLN A 5 13.74 28.36 34.55
C GLN A 5 12.73 27.37 35.15
N PHE A 6 12.22 26.45 34.35
CA PHE A 6 11.40 25.34 34.83
C PHE A 6 12.24 24.42 35.72
N LYS A 7 11.67 23.95 36.82
CA LYS A 7 12.24 22.90 37.67
C LYS A 7 11.66 21.56 37.24
N ALA A 8 12.50 20.55 37.09
CA ALA A 8 12.09 19.21 36.71
C ALA A 8 12.18 18.24 37.89
N GLU A 9 11.16 17.39 38.07
CA GLU A 9 11.19 16.22 38.95
C GLU A 9 11.75 15.04 38.18
N SER A 10 13.05 14.77 38.31
CA SER A 10 13.78 13.76 37.53
C SER A 10 13.17 12.37 37.67
N LYS A 11 12.70 11.97 38.86
CA LYS A 11 12.05 10.67 39.08
C LYS A 11 10.78 10.51 38.25
N ARG A 12 9.90 11.52 38.26
CA ARG A 12 8.64 11.51 37.54
C ARG A 12 8.85 11.56 36.01
N LEU A 13 9.87 12.30 35.57
CA LEU A 13 10.25 12.33 34.16
C LEU A 13 10.75 10.96 33.70
N LEU A 14 11.59 10.28 34.48
CA LEU A 14 12.08 8.95 34.14
C LEU A 14 10.93 7.93 34.10
N ASP A 15 9.99 7.97 35.05
CA ASP A 15 8.80 7.12 35.03
C ASP A 15 7.94 7.34 33.77
N LEU A 16 7.74 8.62 33.37
CA LEU A 16 7.02 8.95 32.14
C LEU A 16 7.76 8.45 30.89
N MET A 17 9.07 8.53 30.88
CA MET A 17 9.90 8.06 29.77
C MET A 17 9.84 6.53 29.63
N ILE A 18 9.93 5.80 30.75
CA ILE A 18 9.88 4.34 30.77
C ILE A 18 8.49 3.82 30.33
N ASN A 19 7.42 4.48 30.79
CA ASN A 19 6.07 3.95 30.68
C ASN A 19 5.19 4.61 29.59
N SER A 20 5.64 5.70 28.95
CA SER A 20 4.80 6.49 28.04
C SER A 20 5.43 6.87 26.70
N ILE A 21 6.76 6.81 26.58
CA ILE A 21 7.43 7.20 25.32
C ILE A 21 7.35 6.10 24.27
N TYR A 22 7.50 4.86 24.69
CA TYR A 22 7.51 3.70 23.81
C TYR A 22 6.22 2.90 23.95
N THR A 23 5.57 2.58 22.84
CA THR A 23 4.35 1.76 22.82
C THR A 23 4.66 0.27 22.81
N ASN A 24 5.82 -0.12 22.25
CA ASN A 24 6.24 -1.52 22.15
C ASN A 24 7.52 -1.76 22.97
N LYS A 25 7.45 -2.71 23.92
CA LYS A 25 8.59 -3.07 24.78
C LYS A 25 9.75 -3.72 24.01
N GLU A 26 9.49 -4.38 22.91
CA GLU A 26 10.52 -5.03 22.07
C GLU A 26 11.62 -4.06 21.61
N ILE A 27 11.32 -2.77 21.56
CA ILE A 27 12.23 -1.71 21.11
C ILE A 27 13.47 -1.56 21.99
N PHE A 28 13.43 -2.02 23.24
CA PHE A 28 14.59 -1.92 24.15
C PHE A 28 15.87 -2.51 23.51
N LEU A 29 15.74 -3.65 22.82
CA LEU A 29 16.89 -4.32 22.22
C LEU A 29 17.44 -3.50 21.04
N ARG A 30 16.56 -2.92 20.21
CA ARG A 30 16.94 -2.00 19.12
C ARG A 30 17.74 -0.80 19.64
N GLU A 31 17.25 -0.17 20.72
CA GLU A 31 17.91 1.01 21.26
C GLU A 31 19.28 0.70 21.86
N LEU A 32 19.42 -0.43 22.58
CA LEU A 32 20.70 -0.84 23.15
C LEU A 32 21.70 -1.27 22.07
N ILE A 33 21.27 -1.98 21.03
CA ILE A 33 22.12 -2.33 19.88
C ILE A 33 22.55 -1.06 19.13
N SER A 34 21.65 -0.09 18.95
CA SER A 34 21.97 1.20 18.32
C SER A 34 23.04 1.98 19.11
N ASN A 35 22.94 1.99 20.43
CA ASN A 35 23.94 2.62 21.31
C ASN A 35 25.31 1.89 21.23
N ALA A 36 25.31 0.56 21.18
CA ALA A 36 26.50 -0.25 20.98
C ALA A 36 27.17 0.06 19.63
N SER A 37 26.37 0.13 18.54
CA SER A 37 26.86 0.54 17.22
C SER A 37 27.50 1.92 17.23
N ASP A 38 26.85 2.90 17.87
CA ASP A 38 27.39 4.27 18.00
C ASP A 38 28.72 4.31 18.79
N ALA A 39 28.86 3.48 19.83
CA ALA A 39 30.10 3.38 20.60
C ALA A 39 31.26 2.80 19.75
N ILE A 40 30.95 1.84 18.89
CA ILE A 40 31.90 1.26 17.95
C ILE A 40 32.26 2.27 16.85
N ASP A 41 31.28 3.00 16.28
CA ASP A 41 31.51 4.03 15.27
C ASP A 41 32.44 5.13 15.80
N LYS A 42 32.25 5.58 17.06
CA LYS A 42 33.13 6.55 17.71
C LYS A 42 34.57 6.04 17.83
N LEU A 43 34.77 4.77 18.20
CA LEU A 43 36.09 4.17 18.30
C LEU A 43 36.74 4.04 16.92
N TYR A 44 36.01 3.55 15.94
CA TYR A 44 36.47 3.42 14.56
C TYR A 44 36.88 4.78 13.97
N TYR A 45 36.05 5.81 14.13
CA TYR A 45 36.39 7.17 13.70
C TYR A 45 37.66 7.70 14.37
N ARG A 46 37.84 7.45 15.69
CA ARG A 46 39.07 7.78 16.37
C ARG A 46 40.27 7.06 15.76
N SER A 47 40.14 5.80 15.35
CA SER A 47 41.23 5.04 14.72
C SER A 47 41.67 5.60 13.36
N LEU A 48 40.75 6.28 12.65
CA LEU A 48 41.07 6.94 11.38
C LEU A 48 41.77 8.29 11.58
N THR A 49 41.56 8.94 12.72
CA THR A 49 42.06 10.30 13.01
C THR A 49 43.25 10.32 13.96
N ASP A 50 43.42 9.30 14.82
CA ASP A 50 44.48 9.21 15.80
C ASP A 50 45.35 7.93 15.57
N LYS A 51 46.58 8.13 15.18
CA LYS A 51 47.55 7.04 14.91
C LYS A 51 47.87 6.13 16.12
N ASN A 52 47.53 6.58 17.33
CA ASN A 52 47.72 5.79 18.54
C ASN A 52 46.58 4.80 18.79
N VAL A 53 45.44 4.99 18.15
CA VAL A 53 44.29 4.08 18.22
C VAL A 53 44.40 3.06 17.11
N LYS A 54 44.75 1.82 17.47
CA LYS A 54 44.93 0.72 16.52
C LYS A 54 43.78 -0.26 16.69
N VAL A 55 42.77 -0.11 15.84
CA VAL A 55 41.59 -0.97 15.82
C VAL A 55 41.35 -1.43 14.38
N ASN A 56 41.19 -2.75 14.19
CA ASN A 56 40.78 -3.29 12.91
C ASN A 56 39.24 -3.37 12.87
N LYS A 57 38.63 -2.95 11.78
CA LYS A 57 37.18 -2.96 11.62
C LYS A 57 36.58 -4.35 11.76
N ASP A 58 37.29 -5.37 11.30
CA ASP A 58 36.84 -6.77 11.32
C ASP A 58 36.82 -7.38 12.73
N ASP A 59 37.50 -6.76 13.69
CA ASP A 59 37.53 -7.20 15.09
C ASP A 59 36.41 -6.58 15.94
N LEU A 60 35.64 -5.64 15.35
CA LEU A 60 34.56 -4.93 16.04
C LEU A 60 33.26 -5.76 15.97
N TYR A 61 32.58 -5.88 17.12
CA TYR A 61 31.34 -6.66 17.20
C TYR A 61 30.44 -6.19 18.35
N ILE A 62 29.17 -6.63 18.27
CA ILE A 62 28.22 -6.60 19.36
C ILE A 62 27.90 -8.05 19.73
N ARG A 63 27.92 -8.38 21.04
CA ARG A 63 27.59 -9.74 21.53
C ARG A 63 26.36 -9.71 22.40
N ILE A 64 25.46 -10.66 22.18
CA ILE A 64 24.25 -10.85 23.00
C ILE A 64 24.37 -12.21 23.68
N THR A 65 24.14 -12.22 25.00
CA THR A 65 24.24 -13.44 25.80
C THR A 65 23.01 -13.54 26.72
N PRO A 66 22.03 -14.38 26.39
CA PRO A 66 20.92 -14.70 27.28
C PRO A 66 21.35 -15.72 28.35
N ASN A 67 20.89 -15.54 29.58
CA ASN A 67 21.03 -16.51 30.66
C ASN A 67 19.68 -16.74 31.34
N LYS A 68 19.09 -17.89 31.04
CA LYS A 68 17.75 -18.26 31.52
C LYS A 68 17.73 -18.50 33.05
N GLU A 69 18.79 -19.10 33.59
CA GLU A 69 18.88 -19.42 35.03
C GLU A 69 18.99 -18.16 35.88
N ALA A 70 19.87 -17.25 35.50
CA ALA A 70 20.05 -15.95 36.18
C ALA A 70 18.98 -14.93 35.80
N ARG A 71 18.10 -15.21 34.81
CA ARG A 71 17.15 -14.28 34.21
C ARG A 71 17.82 -13.00 33.71
N THR A 72 19.01 -13.09 33.10
CA THR A 72 19.76 -11.93 32.61
C THR A 72 19.92 -11.98 31.11
N LEU A 73 19.81 -10.81 30.47
CA LEU A 73 20.20 -10.58 29.09
C LEU A 73 21.37 -9.62 29.07
N THR A 74 22.47 -10.04 28.48
CA THR A 74 23.69 -9.22 28.38
C THR A 74 23.88 -8.74 26.94
N ILE A 75 24.12 -7.45 26.77
CA ILE A 75 24.51 -6.83 25.49
C ILE A 75 25.89 -6.21 25.70
N GLU A 76 26.87 -6.62 24.90
CA GLU A 76 28.26 -6.19 25.01
C GLU A 76 28.76 -5.67 23.67
N ASP A 77 29.48 -4.56 23.69
CA ASP A 77 30.22 -3.99 22.57
C ASP A 77 31.70 -3.84 22.92
N ASN A 78 32.54 -3.89 21.89
CA ASN A 78 33.97 -3.54 21.99
C ASN A 78 34.25 -2.16 21.37
N GLY A 79 33.35 -1.20 21.64
CA GLY A 79 33.46 0.19 21.22
C GLY A 79 34.38 1.03 22.12
N CYS A 80 34.18 2.36 22.09
CA CYS A 80 35.04 3.30 22.80
C CYS A 80 35.02 3.16 24.33
N GLY A 81 33.99 2.54 24.93
CA GLY A 81 33.76 2.50 26.36
C GLY A 81 33.53 3.90 26.96
N MET A 82 33.38 3.95 28.29
CA MET A 82 33.16 5.18 29.06
C MET A 82 34.02 5.16 30.33
N ASN A 83 34.56 6.31 30.71
CA ASN A 83 35.17 6.53 32.02
C ASN A 83 34.07 6.86 33.06
N LYS A 84 34.48 7.13 34.31
CA LYS A 84 33.54 7.39 35.41
C LYS A 84 32.68 8.63 35.17
N GLU A 85 33.31 9.71 34.73
CA GLU A 85 32.66 10.99 34.44
C GLU A 85 31.68 10.85 33.26
N GLU A 86 32.07 10.12 32.22
CA GLU A 86 31.21 9.83 31.04
C GLU A 86 30.02 8.95 31.42
N LEU A 87 30.18 7.96 32.33
CA LEU A 87 29.08 7.16 32.86
C LEU A 87 28.06 8.02 33.59
N GLU A 88 28.57 8.93 34.49
CA GLU A 88 27.72 9.86 35.24
C GLU A 88 27.00 10.83 34.26
N GLU A 89 27.69 11.34 33.28
CA GLU A 89 27.18 12.31 32.34
C GLU A 89 26.16 11.70 31.34
N ASN A 90 26.45 10.53 30.78
CA ASN A 90 25.63 9.91 29.72
C ASN A 90 24.48 9.04 30.26
N LEU A 91 24.64 8.42 31.44
CA LEU A 91 23.62 7.55 32.04
C LEU A 91 22.94 8.16 33.25
N GLY A 92 23.58 9.16 33.88
CA GLY A 92 23.01 9.89 35.04
C GLY A 92 22.23 11.16 34.67
N THR A 93 22.37 11.62 33.40
CA THR A 93 21.65 12.83 32.92
C THR A 93 20.65 12.45 31.84
N ILE A 94 19.35 12.64 32.17
CA ILE A 94 18.26 12.32 31.25
C ILE A 94 18.27 13.27 30.03
N ALA A 95 18.03 12.72 28.82
CA ALA A 95 17.99 13.43 27.55
C ALA A 95 19.32 14.10 27.13
N LYS A 96 20.46 13.59 27.62
CA LYS A 96 21.77 13.97 27.14
C LYS A 96 22.33 12.91 26.20
N SER A 97 22.64 13.27 24.95
CA SER A 97 23.21 12.38 23.95
C SER A 97 24.70 12.68 23.73
N GLY A 98 25.58 11.83 24.24
CA GLY A 98 27.01 11.88 23.93
C GLY A 98 27.32 11.56 22.46
N SER A 99 26.40 10.88 21.77
CA SER A 99 26.53 10.58 20.35
C SER A 99 26.23 11.79 19.48
N LEU A 100 25.22 12.59 19.83
CA LEU A 100 24.91 13.85 19.15
C LEU A 100 26.06 14.87 19.32
N ALA A 101 26.55 15.05 20.54
CA ALA A 101 27.68 15.95 20.80
C ALA A 101 28.93 15.55 20.00
N PHE A 102 29.19 14.27 19.85
CA PHE A 102 30.28 13.76 19.02
C PHE A 102 30.07 14.08 17.53
N LYS A 103 28.86 13.88 17.00
CA LYS A 103 28.51 14.19 15.61
C LYS A 103 28.69 15.68 15.30
N GLU A 104 28.27 16.56 16.21
CA GLU A 104 28.45 18.01 16.09
C GLU A 104 29.93 18.41 16.12
N ALA A 105 30.70 17.81 17.03
CA ALA A 105 32.15 18.06 17.12
C ALA A 105 32.93 17.54 15.89
N ALA A 106 32.53 16.40 15.33
CA ALA A 106 33.10 15.86 14.10
C ALA A 106 32.81 16.79 12.90
N LYS A 107 31.56 17.21 12.72
CA LYS A 107 31.17 18.17 11.67
C LYS A 107 31.88 19.52 11.76
N ALA A 108 32.15 20.00 12.96
CA ALA A 108 32.86 21.27 13.18
C ALA A 108 34.35 21.20 12.81
N LYS A 109 34.97 20.01 12.77
CA LYS A 109 36.38 19.79 12.40
C LYS A 109 36.61 19.56 10.92
N GLU A 110 35.61 19.13 10.20
CA GLU A 110 35.67 18.83 8.77
C GLU A 110 35.14 20.02 7.94
N ASN A 111 36.00 21.01 7.72
CA ASN A 111 35.86 21.92 6.59
C ASN A 111 36.38 21.21 5.32
N ALA A 112 35.77 20.18 4.81
CA ALA A 112 35.87 19.65 3.46
C ALA A 112 35.73 18.12 3.36
N GLU A 113 34.90 17.71 2.41
CA GLU A 113 35.01 16.52 1.58
C GLU A 113 35.11 15.14 2.29
N LYS A 114 33.98 14.50 2.45
CA LYS A 114 33.62 13.11 2.70
C LYS A 114 32.91 12.87 4.03
N ASP A 115 31.60 13.08 3.97
CA ASP A 115 30.66 12.97 5.12
C ASP A 115 30.15 11.52 5.36
N ASP A 116 30.77 10.51 4.75
CA ASP A 116 30.21 9.14 4.72
C ASP A 116 30.59 8.23 5.91
N ASP A 117 31.53 8.64 6.77
CA ASP A 117 32.09 7.70 7.75
C ASP A 117 31.49 7.76 9.17
N VAL A 118 30.72 8.80 9.55
CA VAL A 118 30.15 8.93 10.89
C VAL A 118 28.62 8.87 10.84
N ASN A 119 28.08 7.68 10.95
CA ASN A 119 26.63 7.45 10.87
C ASN A 119 26.04 7.15 12.26
N ILE A 120 25.93 8.17 13.10
CA ILE A 120 25.41 8.05 14.45
C ILE A 120 23.88 7.89 14.44
N ILE A 121 23.40 6.85 15.12
CA ILE A 121 22.01 6.47 15.23
C ILE A 121 21.35 7.17 16.44
N GLY A 122 21.97 7.17 17.62
CA GLY A 122 21.43 7.68 18.89
C GLY A 122 21.51 9.20 19.02
N GLN A 123 20.39 9.93 18.85
CA GLN A 123 20.36 11.38 18.87
C GLN A 123 19.69 11.99 20.11
N PHE A 124 18.80 11.27 20.80
CA PHE A 124 17.91 11.83 21.82
C PHE A 124 18.38 11.65 23.27
N GLY A 125 19.35 10.74 23.54
CA GLY A 125 19.84 10.47 24.90
C GLY A 125 18.82 9.83 25.84
N VAL A 126 17.80 9.15 25.29
CA VAL A 126 16.74 8.49 26.06
C VAL A 126 16.64 7.00 25.78
N GLY A 127 17.20 6.50 24.66
CA GLY A 127 17.09 5.10 24.22
C GLY A 127 17.58 4.11 25.27
N PHE A 128 18.62 4.45 26.02
CA PHE A 128 19.15 3.61 27.10
C PHE A 128 18.09 3.25 28.16
N TYR A 129 17.24 4.21 28.54
CA TYR A 129 16.24 3.99 29.59
C TYR A 129 15.12 3.02 29.18
N SER A 130 14.98 2.70 27.88
CA SER A 130 14.08 1.64 27.41
C SER A 130 14.40 0.27 28.03
N ALA A 131 15.63 0.07 28.49
CA ALA A 131 16.04 -1.12 29.25
C ALA A 131 15.13 -1.39 30.47
N PHE A 132 14.69 -0.34 31.16
CA PHE A 132 13.82 -0.47 32.33
C PHE A 132 12.36 -0.85 32.00
N MET A 133 11.98 -0.87 30.72
CA MET A 133 10.68 -1.42 30.32
C MET A 133 10.62 -2.93 30.59
N VAL A 134 11.74 -3.62 30.45
CA VAL A 134 11.85 -5.09 30.55
C VAL A 134 12.68 -5.54 31.76
N ALA A 135 13.59 -4.71 32.25
CA ALA A 135 14.50 -5.03 33.37
C ALA A 135 14.02 -4.41 34.68
N SER A 136 14.18 -5.17 35.77
CA SER A 136 14.05 -4.69 37.15
C SER A 136 15.32 -4.02 37.64
N LYS A 137 16.48 -4.39 37.06
CA LYS A 137 17.81 -3.88 37.39
C LYS A 137 18.68 -3.86 36.15
N VAL A 138 19.41 -2.77 35.97
CA VAL A 138 20.35 -2.55 34.88
C VAL A 138 21.73 -2.28 35.46
N ARG A 139 22.74 -3.07 35.04
CA ARG A 139 24.14 -2.87 35.38
C ARG A 139 24.94 -2.65 34.11
N VAL A 140 25.72 -1.58 34.08
CA VAL A 140 26.59 -1.21 32.95
C VAL A 140 28.03 -1.21 33.39
N GLU A 141 28.82 -2.15 32.90
CA GLU A 141 30.27 -2.22 33.12
C GLU A 141 30.97 -1.63 31.90
N SER A 142 31.80 -0.62 32.09
CA SER A 142 32.47 0.04 30.98
C SER A 142 33.91 0.37 31.27
N LYS A 143 34.77 0.17 30.23
CA LYS A 143 36.19 0.53 30.24
C LYS A 143 36.50 1.34 29.00
N CYS A 144 36.96 2.55 29.19
CA CYS A 144 37.36 3.42 28.08
C CYS A 144 38.58 2.85 27.37
N TYR A 145 38.65 2.94 26.03
CA TYR A 145 39.78 2.50 25.26
C TYR A 145 41.07 3.18 25.74
N GLY A 146 42.07 2.36 26.08
CA GLY A 146 43.38 2.79 26.62
C GLY A 146 43.40 3.15 28.11
N ALA A 147 42.27 3.03 28.83
CA ALA A 147 42.25 3.23 30.27
C ALA A 147 42.68 1.99 31.06
N GLU A 148 43.28 2.21 32.26
CA GLU A 148 43.64 1.12 33.16
C GLU A 148 42.45 0.61 33.96
N LYS A 149 41.54 1.54 34.40
CA LYS A 149 40.42 1.25 35.27
C LYS A 149 39.12 1.12 34.51
N ALA A 150 38.27 0.23 34.99
CA ALA A 150 36.87 0.05 34.55
C ALA A 150 35.92 0.44 35.68
N TYR A 151 34.69 0.86 35.30
CA TYR A 151 33.65 1.29 36.23
C TYR A 151 32.32 0.59 35.91
N ALA A 152 31.55 0.33 36.98
CA ALA A 152 30.21 -0.22 36.89
C ALA A 152 29.21 0.80 37.37
N TRP A 153 28.25 1.14 36.53
CA TRP A 153 27.05 1.89 36.85
C TRP A 153 25.90 0.91 37.09
N GLU A 154 25.10 1.12 38.15
CA GLU A 154 23.99 0.21 38.48
C GLU A 154 22.80 0.98 38.96
N SER A 155 21.58 0.61 38.48
CA SER A 155 20.31 1.21 38.87
C SER A 155 19.15 0.21 38.83
N GLU A 156 18.17 0.41 39.68
CA GLU A 156 16.87 -0.26 39.70
C GLU A 156 15.74 0.62 39.13
N GLY A 157 16.08 1.71 38.43
CA GLY A 157 15.15 2.64 37.79
C GLY A 157 15.13 4.02 38.48
N ALA A 158 13.96 4.53 38.82
CA ALA A 158 13.76 5.91 39.26
C ALA A 158 14.35 6.25 40.64
N GLU A 159 14.84 5.27 41.41
CA GLU A 159 15.38 5.49 42.75
C GLU A 159 16.82 6.05 42.76
N GLY A 160 17.50 6.09 41.64
CA GLY A 160 18.89 6.56 41.51
C GLY A 160 19.85 5.49 40.99
N TYR A 161 21.13 5.75 41.09
CA TYR A 161 22.18 4.86 40.62
C TYR A 161 23.44 4.91 41.52
N THR A 162 24.27 3.87 41.37
CA THR A 162 25.60 3.83 42.00
C THR A 162 26.68 3.70 40.91
N ILE A 163 27.91 4.17 41.18
CA ILE A 163 29.08 3.97 40.32
C ILE A 163 30.26 3.54 41.18
N ASP A 164 30.80 2.35 40.90
CA ASP A 164 31.93 1.74 41.58
C ASP A 164 33.01 1.28 40.59
N GLU A 165 34.27 1.06 41.02
CA GLU A 165 35.30 0.39 40.20
C GLU A 165 34.90 -1.09 40.00
N CYS A 166 35.21 -1.65 38.83
CA CYS A 166 34.94 -3.05 38.53
C CYS A 166 36.10 -3.69 37.75
N ASP A 167 36.08 -5.04 37.65
CA ASP A 167 37.17 -5.84 37.07
C ASP A 167 36.96 -6.16 35.58
N LYS A 168 36.38 -5.27 34.79
CA LYS A 168 36.25 -5.46 33.33
C LYS A 168 37.64 -5.37 32.68
N LEU A 169 38.08 -6.48 32.05
CA LEU A 169 39.43 -6.59 31.46
C LEU A 169 39.52 -5.84 30.14
N ASP A 170 38.62 -6.09 29.22
CA ASP A 170 38.63 -5.54 27.88
C ASP A 170 37.90 -4.17 27.80
N PHE A 171 38.31 -3.33 26.85
CA PHE A 171 37.61 -2.06 26.58
C PHE A 171 36.22 -2.30 25.97
N GLY A 172 35.38 -1.25 25.98
CA GLY A 172 34.00 -1.32 25.52
C GLY A 172 33.01 -1.32 26.67
N THR A 173 31.76 -1.59 26.36
CA THR A 173 30.65 -1.53 27.32
C THR A 173 29.88 -2.85 27.35
N LYS A 174 29.49 -3.28 28.56
CA LYS A 174 28.70 -4.46 28.84
C LYS A 174 27.49 -4.08 29.66
N ILE A 175 26.30 -4.25 29.09
CA ILE A 175 25.01 -3.95 29.72
C ILE A 175 24.38 -5.26 30.15
N ILE A 176 24.09 -5.41 31.44
CA ILE A 176 23.47 -6.60 32.03
C ILE A 176 22.07 -6.22 32.51
N LEU A 177 21.05 -6.80 31.90
CA LEU A 177 19.65 -6.59 32.23
C LEU A 177 19.16 -7.75 33.10
N THR A 178 18.78 -7.52 34.34
CA THR A 178 18.02 -8.49 35.12
C THR A 178 16.54 -8.31 34.79
N LEU A 179 15.94 -9.27 34.08
CA LEU A 179 14.58 -9.13 33.59
C LEU A 179 13.54 -9.18 34.71
N LYS A 180 12.46 -8.46 34.52
CA LYS A 180 11.28 -8.47 35.41
C LYS A 180 10.70 -9.89 35.50
N ALA A 181 9.99 -10.17 36.60
CA ALA A 181 9.23 -11.39 36.73
C ALA A 181 8.09 -11.43 35.72
N ASP A 182 7.76 -12.63 35.23
CA ASP A 182 6.61 -12.80 34.34
C ASP A 182 5.32 -12.52 35.09
N THR A 183 4.36 -11.95 34.39
CA THR A 183 3.00 -11.70 34.88
C THR A 183 1.98 -12.49 34.05
N ASP A 184 0.71 -12.43 34.41
CA ASP A 184 -0.35 -13.09 33.63
C ASP A 184 -0.48 -12.51 32.23
N ASP A 185 -0.19 -11.21 32.06
CA ASP A 185 -0.32 -10.46 30.81
C ASP A 185 1.00 -10.39 30.01
N GLU A 186 2.16 -10.56 30.66
CA GLU A 186 3.47 -10.29 30.06
C GLU A 186 4.51 -11.34 30.44
N LYS A 187 5.14 -11.93 29.43
CA LYS A 187 6.22 -12.91 29.59
C LYS A 187 7.57 -12.31 29.26
N TYR A 188 8.22 -11.69 30.24
CA TYR A 188 9.56 -11.14 30.07
C TYR A 188 10.62 -12.19 29.80
N SER A 189 10.39 -13.44 30.24
CA SER A 189 11.28 -14.59 29.97
C SER A 189 11.39 -14.90 28.49
N ASP A 190 10.44 -14.49 27.64
CA ASP A 190 10.50 -14.70 26.19
C ASP A 190 11.72 -13.98 25.57
N PHE A 191 12.14 -12.84 26.15
CA PHE A 191 13.35 -12.12 25.71
C PHE A 191 14.67 -12.84 26.04
N LEU A 192 14.65 -14.01 26.69
CA LEU A 192 15.78 -14.91 26.89
C LEU A 192 15.76 -16.10 25.92
N ALA A 193 14.75 -16.21 25.07
CA ALA A 193 14.66 -17.26 24.07
C ALA A 193 15.48 -16.87 22.83
N GLU A 194 16.37 -17.75 22.39
CA GLU A 194 17.26 -17.52 21.25
C GLU A 194 16.49 -17.10 20.00
N TYR A 195 15.41 -17.82 19.66
CA TYR A 195 14.58 -17.51 18.50
C TYR A 195 13.93 -16.11 18.57
N LYS A 196 13.55 -15.65 19.80
CA LYS A 196 12.94 -14.33 19.97
C LYS A 196 13.95 -13.21 19.82
N ILE A 197 15.15 -13.42 20.32
CA ILE A 197 16.29 -12.48 20.14
C ILE A 197 16.61 -12.36 18.65
N GLU A 198 16.74 -13.49 17.95
CA GLU A 198 16.99 -13.53 16.52
C GLU A 198 15.89 -12.81 15.72
N GLU A 199 14.61 -13.08 16.02
CA GLU A 199 13.47 -12.39 15.42
C GLU A 199 13.57 -10.87 15.57
N LEU A 200 13.88 -10.40 16.79
CA LEU A 200 13.97 -8.96 17.06
C LEU A 200 15.17 -8.31 16.37
N ILE A 201 16.31 -8.99 16.30
CA ILE A 201 17.48 -8.49 15.60
C ILE A 201 17.21 -8.39 14.11
N ARG A 202 16.66 -9.43 13.49
CA ARG A 202 16.29 -9.44 12.07
C ARG A 202 15.24 -8.40 11.74
N LYS A 203 14.30 -8.13 12.66
CA LYS A 203 13.26 -7.13 12.48
C LYS A 203 13.79 -5.70 12.55
N TYR A 204 14.55 -5.37 13.58
CA TYR A 204 14.87 -3.98 13.90
C TYR A 204 16.32 -3.57 13.61
N SER A 205 17.27 -4.49 13.64
CA SER A 205 18.71 -4.24 13.66
C SER A 205 19.50 -5.03 12.63
N ASP A 206 18.83 -5.65 11.65
CA ASP A 206 19.43 -6.52 10.64
C ASP A 206 20.58 -5.84 9.86
N TYR A 207 20.46 -4.53 9.65
CA TYR A 207 21.41 -3.75 8.85
C TYR A 207 22.34 -2.85 9.67
N ILE A 208 22.52 -3.17 10.95
CA ILE A 208 23.59 -2.59 11.76
C ILE A 208 24.93 -3.03 11.17
N ARG A 209 25.87 -2.09 11.00
CA ARG A 209 27.14 -2.27 10.26
C ARG A 209 28.11 -3.28 10.86
N TYR A 210 27.91 -3.65 12.11
CA TYR A 210 28.79 -4.55 12.87
C TYR A 210 28.10 -5.88 13.11
N PRO A 211 28.85 -7.00 13.13
CA PRO A 211 28.28 -8.30 13.39
C PRO A 211 27.69 -8.36 14.81
N ILE A 212 26.43 -8.77 14.88
CA ILE A 212 25.75 -9.07 16.14
C ILE A 212 25.85 -10.57 16.36
N LYS A 213 26.65 -10.96 17.36
CA LYS A 213 26.99 -12.36 17.65
C LYS A 213 26.21 -12.89 18.84
N MET A 214 25.79 -14.14 18.73
CA MET A 214 25.17 -14.89 19.83
C MET A 214 25.60 -16.35 19.76
N GLU A 215 25.80 -17.01 20.90
CA GLU A 215 25.93 -18.46 20.94
C GLU A 215 24.54 -19.09 20.79
N VAL A 216 24.36 -19.89 19.74
CA VAL A 216 23.10 -20.59 19.43
C VAL A 216 23.33 -22.09 19.56
N GLU A 217 22.33 -22.77 20.13
CA GLU A 217 22.35 -24.23 20.33
C GLU A 217 21.73 -24.93 19.12
N HIS A 218 22.53 -25.77 18.43
CA HIS A 218 22.06 -26.61 17.34
C HIS A 218 22.09 -28.07 17.73
N GLU A 219 21.08 -28.83 17.30
CA GLU A 219 21.03 -30.28 17.42
C GLU A 219 21.63 -30.89 16.15
N HIS A 220 22.82 -31.52 16.29
CA HIS A 220 23.46 -32.26 15.22
C HIS A 220 23.19 -33.75 15.37
N GLU A 221 22.77 -34.39 14.27
CA GLU A 221 22.65 -35.85 14.23
C GLU A 221 24.04 -36.46 14.28
N VAL A 222 24.28 -37.30 15.30
CA VAL A 222 25.58 -38.01 15.43
C VAL A 222 25.58 -39.16 14.45
N GLU A 223 26.57 -39.20 13.54
CA GLU A 223 26.80 -40.32 12.64
C GLU A 223 26.98 -41.60 13.44
N GLN A 224 26.07 -42.55 13.26
CA GLN A 224 26.16 -43.87 13.91
C GLN A 224 26.87 -44.84 12.96
N PRO A 225 27.70 -45.75 13.49
CA PRO A 225 28.33 -46.77 12.68
C PRO A 225 27.30 -47.63 11.95
N GLU A 226 27.55 -47.91 10.66
CA GLU A 226 26.68 -48.75 9.84
C GLU A 226 26.40 -50.11 10.48
N GLY A 227 25.15 -50.41 10.78
CA GLY A 227 24.78 -51.80 11.17
C GLY A 227 23.62 -51.96 12.16
N GLU A 228 23.19 -50.96 12.89
CA GLU A 228 22.08 -51.06 13.82
C GLU A 228 21.03 -49.96 13.56
N LYS A 229 19.78 -50.37 13.28
CA LYS A 229 18.65 -49.43 13.27
C LYS A 229 18.39 -48.97 14.70
N LYS A 230 19.03 -47.88 15.13
CA LYS A 230 18.76 -47.17 16.38
C LYS A 230 18.16 -45.80 16.02
N GLU A 231 17.33 -45.29 16.94
CA GLU A 231 16.80 -43.95 16.84
C GLU A 231 17.95 -42.92 16.67
N PRO A 232 17.79 -41.89 15.80
CA PRO A 232 18.82 -40.89 15.59
C PRO A 232 19.17 -40.22 16.93
N LYS A 233 20.48 -40.22 17.26
CA LYS A 233 20.99 -39.51 18.43
C LYS A 233 21.40 -38.12 18.02
N PHE A 234 20.86 -37.10 18.70
CA PHE A 234 21.22 -35.72 18.53
C PHE A 234 22.15 -35.27 19.65
N GLU A 235 23.22 -34.59 19.29
CA GLU A 235 24.10 -33.91 20.23
C GLU A 235 23.90 -32.39 20.09
N LYS A 236 23.81 -31.71 21.24
CA LYS A 236 23.64 -30.26 21.30
C LYS A 236 24.99 -29.60 21.25
N VAL A 237 25.27 -28.84 20.20
CA VAL A 237 26.53 -28.12 20.03
C VAL A 237 26.21 -26.62 19.96
N ARG A 238 26.98 -25.81 20.69
CA ARG A 238 26.86 -24.34 20.67
C ARG A 238 27.88 -23.75 19.71
N HIS A 239 27.42 -22.87 18.85
CA HIS A 239 28.23 -22.12 17.90
C HIS A 239 27.97 -20.63 18.02
N ASP A 240 29.02 -19.83 17.82
CA ASP A 240 28.92 -18.39 17.65
C ASP A 240 28.33 -18.09 16.26
N GLU A 241 27.18 -17.49 16.22
CA GLU A 241 26.50 -17.07 14.99
C GLU A 241 26.41 -15.57 14.87
N ILE A 242 26.44 -15.08 13.62
CA ILE A 242 26.16 -13.69 13.27
C ILE A 242 24.69 -13.62 12.86
N LEU A 243 23.90 -12.91 13.63
CA LEU A 243 22.44 -12.88 13.50
C LEU A 243 21.92 -11.84 12.49
N ASN A 244 22.74 -10.86 12.10
CA ASN A 244 22.35 -9.77 11.23
C ASN A 244 23.08 -9.79 9.88
N SER A 245 22.45 -9.20 8.86
CA SER A 245 22.97 -9.15 7.48
C SER A 245 23.99 -8.04 7.24
N MET A 246 24.09 -7.04 8.11
CA MET A 246 24.99 -5.88 8.10
C MET A 246 24.85 -4.96 6.88
N ILE A 247 24.93 -5.48 5.65
CA ILE A 247 24.92 -4.70 4.42
C ILE A 247 23.58 -4.89 3.69
N PRO A 248 22.70 -3.87 3.70
CA PRO A 248 21.42 -3.97 3.04
C PRO A 248 21.58 -4.01 1.51
N ILE A 249 20.76 -4.85 0.85
CA ILE A 249 20.78 -5.04 -0.60
C ILE A 249 20.59 -3.73 -1.38
N TRP A 250 19.81 -2.80 -0.84
CA TRP A 250 19.55 -1.50 -1.49
C TRP A 250 20.71 -0.51 -1.40
N LYS A 251 21.74 -0.75 -0.54
CA LYS A 251 22.98 0.05 -0.46
C LYS A 251 24.12 -0.55 -1.27
N LYS A 252 24.05 -1.82 -1.70
CA LYS A 252 25.04 -2.43 -2.59
C LYS A 252 25.04 -1.75 -3.95
N ASN A 253 26.15 -1.78 -4.68
CA ASN A 253 26.17 -1.28 -6.06
C ASN A 253 25.18 -2.08 -6.93
N LYS A 254 24.51 -1.40 -7.86
CA LYS A 254 23.52 -2.06 -8.73
C LYS A 254 24.11 -3.20 -9.56
N SER A 255 25.40 -3.11 -9.90
CA SER A 255 26.13 -4.14 -10.64
C SER A 255 26.49 -5.40 -9.82
N GLU A 256 26.36 -5.32 -8.49
CA GLU A 256 26.70 -6.39 -7.55
C GLU A 256 25.46 -7.19 -7.12
N VAL A 257 24.28 -6.77 -7.57
CA VAL A 257 22.98 -7.36 -7.17
C VAL A 257 22.28 -7.87 -8.41
N SER A 258 22.02 -9.16 -8.47
CA SER A 258 21.27 -9.79 -9.55
C SER A 258 19.75 -9.61 -9.36
N ASP A 259 18.98 -9.83 -10.43
CA ASP A 259 17.52 -9.86 -10.34
C ASP A 259 17.03 -10.99 -9.42
N GLU A 260 17.78 -12.07 -9.32
CA GLU A 260 17.47 -13.19 -8.43
C GLU A 260 17.66 -12.81 -6.96
N ASP A 261 18.71 -12.03 -6.63
CA ASP A 261 18.90 -11.51 -5.27
C ASP A 261 17.75 -10.61 -4.84
N TYR A 262 17.25 -9.74 -5.74
CA TYR A 262 16.07 -8.92 -5.44
C TYR A 262 14.81 -9.76 -5.24
N ASN A 263 14.62 -10.81 -6.04
CA ASN A 263 13.46 -11.69 -5.92
C ASN A 263 13.51 -12.49 -4.62
N ASN A 264 14.67 -13.05 -4.26
CA ASN A 264 14.85 -13.79 -3.02
C ASN A 264 14.62 -12.88 -1.80
N PHE A 265 15.20 -11.68 -1.83
CA PHE A 265 14.95 -10.68 -0.77
C PHE A 265 13.47 -10.36 -0.62
N TYR A 266 12.73 -10.19 -1.73
CA TYR A 266 11.29 -9.94 -1.68
C TYR A 266 10.54 -11.11 -1.04
N GLN A 267 10.83 -12.33 -1.46
CA GLN A 267 10.16 -13.54 -0.97
C GLN A 267 10.42 -13.75 0.52
N GLU A 268 11.65 -13.62 0.96
CA GLU A 268 12.03 -13.77 2.37
C GLU A 268 11.47 -12.65 3.24
N LYS A 269 11.62 -11.39 2.79
CA LYS A 269 11.26 -10.22 3.60
C LYS A 269 9.75 -10.04 3.75
N PHE A 270 8.99 -10.34 2.71
CA PHE A 270 7.54 -10.14 2.70
C PHE A 270 6.72 -11.43 2.80
N GLY A 271 7.40 -12.59 2.92
CA GLY A 271 6.74 -13.90 3.06
C GLY A 271 5.93 -14.31 1.84
N ASP A 272 6.35 -13.86 0.64
CA ASP A 272 5.66 -14.16 -0.61
C ASP A 272 6.40 -15.27 -1.35
N TYR A 273 5.67 -16.32 -1.75
CA TYR A 273 6.26 -17.46 -2.47
C TYR A 273 6.45 -17.21 -3.98
N GLN A 274 5.83 -16.15 -4.51
CA GLN A 274 5.93 -15.79 -5.92
C GLN A 274 6.92 -14.65 -6.12
N LYS A 275 7.52 -14.60 -7.32
CA LYS A 275 8.38 -13.48 -7.72
C LYS A 275 7.50 -12.25 -7.99
N PRO A 276 7.98 -11.04 -7.70
CA PRO A 276 7.27 -9.82 -8.03
C PRO A 276 7.24 -9.61 -9.56
N LEU A 277 6.22 -8.93 -10.06
CA LEU A 277 6.16 -8.51 -11.47
C LEU A 277 7.23 -7.47 -11.81
N LYS A 278 7.53 -6.60 -10.87
CA LYS A 278 8.49 -5.51 -11.10
C LYS A 278 9.25 -5.18 -9.82
N VAL A 279 10.55 -4.96 -10.00
CA VAL A 279 11.43 -4.40 -8.97
C VAL A 279 11.77 -2.96 -9.35
N ILE A 280 11.60 -2.04 -8.42
CA ILE A 280 11.89 -0.62 -8.61
C ILE A 280 12.92 -0.20 -7.57
N ARG A 281 14.11 0.15 -8.02
CA ARG A 281 15.15 0.71 -7.16
C ARG A 281 15.42 2.15 -7.56
N THR A 282 15.42 3.04 -6.58
CA THR A 282 15.74 4.46 -6.77
C THR A 282 16.61 4.96 -5.62
N SER A 283 17.60 5.80 -5.95
CA SER A 283 18.41 6.54 -5.00
C SER A 283 18.38 8.01 -5.40
N VAL A 284 18.11 8.86 -4.44
CA VAL A 284 18.02 10.31 -4.63
C VAL A 284 18.95 10.98 -3.63
N GLU A 285 19.80 11.86 -4.13
CA GLU A 285 20.68 12.73 -3.36
C GLU A 285 20.26 14.19 -3.60
N GLY A 286 20.16 14.98 -2.54
CA GLY A 286 19.74 16.38 -2.63
C GLY A 286 19.29 16.95 -1.29
N ASP A 287 18.30 17.85 -1.30
CA ASP A 287 17.71 18.42 -0.08
C ASP A 287 17.13 17.34 0.86
N VAL A 288 16.71 16.22 0.30
CA VAL A 288 16.31 15.01 1.01
C VAL A 288 16.92 13.82 0.31
N SER A 289 17.83 13.13 1.01
CA SER A 289 18.51 11.94 0.50
C SER A 289 17.77 10.69 0.96
N TYR A 290 17.52 9.77 0.03
CA TYR A 290 16.92 8.48 0.37
C TYR A 290 17.23 7.42 -0.70
N THR A 291 17.17 6.17 -0.29
CA THR A 291 17.14 5.02 -1.20
C THR A 291 15.84 4.27 -0.98
N ALA A 292 15.18 3.89 -2.07
CA ALA A 292 13.98 3.06 -2.01
C ALA A 292 14.14 1.81 -2.87
N LEU A 293 13.64 0.69 -2.34
CA LEU A 293 13.51 -0.58 -3.03
C LEU A 293 12.06 -1.02 -2.94
N LEU A 294 11.35 -0.94 -4.07
CA LEU A 294 9.91 -1.18 -4.17
C LEU A 294 9.64 -2.38 -5.06
N TYR A 295 8.55 -3.07 -4.79
CA TYR A 295 8.10 -4.25 -5.50
C TYR A 295 6.63 -4.13 -5.87
N ILE A 296 6.30 -4.49 -7.10
CA ILE A 296 4.92 -4.71 -7.54
C ILE A 296 4.69 -6.22 -7.48
N PRO A 297 3.82 -6.71 -6.59
CA PRO A 297 3.49 -8.13 -6.49
C PRO A 297 2.87 -8.70 -7.78
N SER A 298 2.98 -10.01 -7.98
CA SER A 298 2.33 -10.70 -9.11
C SER A 298 0.87 -11.08 -8.82
N HIS A 299 0.44 -11.01 -7.57
CA HIS A 299 -0.92 -11.33 -7.13
C HIS A 299 -1.30 -10.49 -5.90
N THR A 300 -2.59 -10.41 -5.61
CA THR A 300 -3.07 -9.74 -4.41
C THR A 300 -2.75 -10.58 -3.16
N PRO A 301 -2.24 -9.94 -2.09
CA PRO A 301 -2.16 -10.60 -0.79
C PRO A 301 -3.53 -11.11 -0.34
N TYR A 302 -3.55 -12.20 0.42
CA TYR A 302 -4.79 -12.81 0.89
C TYR A 302 -5.72 -11.85 1.65
N ASP A 303 -5.14 -10.93 2.41
CA ASP A 303 -5.84 -9.95 3.24
C ASP A 303 -6.12 -8.62 2.53
N TYR A 304 -5.73 -8.46 1.24
CA TYR A 304 -5.72 -7.19 0.52
C TYR A 304 -7.04 -6.41 0.56
N TYR A 305 -8.16 -7.12 0.47
CA TYR A 305 -9.51 -6.53 0.48
C TYR A 305 -10.20 -6.62 1.85
N THR A 306 -9.45 -6.96 2.91
CA THR A 306 -9.96 -7.01 4.27
C THR A 306 -9.69 -5.71 5.03
N LYS A 307 -10.39 -5.49 6.15
CA LYS A 307 -10.14 -4.34 7.03
C LYS A 307 -8.80 -4.43 7.78
N ASP A 308 -8.21 -5.62 7.84
CA ASP A 308 -6.95 -5.87 8.54
C ASP A 308 -5.73 -5.56 7.67
N PHE A 309 -5.93 -5.41 6.35
CA PHE A 309 -4.87 -5.02 5.44
C PHE A 309 -4.34 -3.63 5.77
N LYS A 310 -3.05 -3.56 6.08
CA LYS A 310 -2.33 -2.31 6.30
C LYS A 310 -1.39 -2.07 5.14
N ARG A 311 -1.67 -1.02 4.37
CA ARG A 311 -0.75 -0.53 3.34
C ARG A 311 0.45 0.15 3.97
N GLY A 312 1.47 0.42 3.19
CA GLY A 312 2.63 1.21 3.58
C GLY A 312 3.94 0.50 3.32
N LEU A 313 4.99 1.30 3.29
CA LEU A 313 6.36 0.85 3.10
C LEU A 313 7.09 0.76 4.44
N GLN A 314 8.06 -0.16 4.53
CA GLN A 314 8.99 -0.16 5.64
C GLN A 314 9.86 1.10 5.58
N LEU A 315 9.97 1.80 6.68
CA LEU A 315 10.78 3.01 6.79
C LEU A 315 12.00 2.73 7.66
N TYR A 316 13.16 2.92 7.07
CA TYR A 316 14.47 2.80 7.74
C TYR A 316 15.12 4.17 7.87
N SER A 317 15.90 4.33 8.91
CA SER A 317 16.86 5.43 9.06
C SER A 317 18.19 4.86 9.49
N ASN A 318 19.21 5.06 8.67
CA ASN A 318 20.56 4.54 8.93
C ASN A 318 20.63 3.02 9.18
N GLY A 319 19.82 2.24 8.46
CA GLY A 319 19.77 0.78 8.59
C GLY A 319 18.96 0.25 9.77
N VAL A 320 18.31 1.14 10.54
CA VAL A 320 17.42 0.77 11.65
C VAL A 320 15.98 0.91 11.22
N LEU A 321 15.15 -0.11 11.44
CA LEU A 321 13.71 -0.05 11.15
C LEU A 321 13.02 0.92 12.12
N ILE A 322 12.35 1.91 11.54
CA ILE A 322 11.58 2.94 12.24
C ILE A 322 10.11 2.57 12.28
N MET A 323 9.54 2.24 11.10
CA MET A 323 8.14 1.86 10.95
C MET A 323 8.04 0.69 9.97
N ASP A 324 7.27 -0.33 10.33
CA ASP A 324 7.03 -1.48 9.44
C ASP A 324 6.03 -1.17 8.33
N LYS A 325 5.09 -0.26 8.59
CA LYS A 325 4.06 0.20 7.66
C LYS A 325 3.89 1.71 7.75
N CYS A 326 4.67 2.45 6.97
CA CYS A 326 4.53 3.90 6.83
C CYS A 326 3.51 4.20 5.72
N GLU A 327 2.27 4.48 6.11
CA GLU A 327 1.15 4.74 5.19
C GLU A 327 1.32 6.05 4.43
N ASP A 328 1.99 7.04 5.03
CA ASP A 328 2.20 8.37 4.44
C ASP A 328 3.13 8.37 3.21
N LEU A 329 3.85 7.28 2.96
CA LEU A 329 4.75 7.14 1.81
C LEU A 329 4.04 6.79 0.51
N LEU A 330 2.82 6.26 0.57
CA LEU A 330 2.09 5.80 -0.60
C LEU A 330 0.63 6.29 -0.58
N PRO A 331 0.12 6.84 -1.69
CA PRO A 331 -1.31 7.07 -1.83
C PRO A 331 -2.09 5.74 -1.90
N ASP A 332 -3.39 5.78 -1.61
CA ASP A 332 -4.26 4.59 -1.59
C ASP A 332 -4.22 3.80 -2.89
N CYS A 333 -4.15 4.47 -4.02
CA CYS A 333 -4.10 3.84 -5.35
C CYS A 333 -2.88 2.97 -5.59
N TYR A 334 -1.82 3.12 -4.79
CA TYR A 334 -0.62 2.28 -4.83
C TYR A 334 -0.45 1.42 -3.58
N GLY A 335 -1.53 1.16 -2.85
CA GLY A 335 -1.52 0.33 -1.65
C GLY A 335 -1.02 -1.10 -1.85
N PHE A 336 -0.98 -1.57 -3.10
CA PHE A 336 -0.39 -2.87 -3.48
C PHE A 336 1.14 -2.89 -3.48
N VAL A 337 1.81 -1.73 -3.56
CA VAL A 337 3.27 -1.67 -3.59
C VAL A 337 3.84 -2.09 -2.25
N ARG A 338 4.78 -3.02 -2.27
CA ARG A 338 5.56 -3.44 -1.12
C ARG A 338 6.99 -2.93 -1.24
N GLY A 339 7.69 -2.85 -0.14
CA GLY A 339 9.08 -2.41 -0.18
C GLY A 339 9.47 -1.57 1.02
N LEU A 340 10.55 -0.83 0.82
CA LEU A 340 11.15 -0.02 1.87
C LEU A 340 11.73 1.30 1.35
N VAL A 341 11.90 2.21 2.29
CA VAL A 341 12.63 3.48 2.12
C VAL A 341 13.63 3.59 3.25
N ASP A 342 14.87 3.93 2.93
CA ASP A 342 15.95 4.23 3.90
C ASP A 342 16.43 5.66 3.67
N SER A 343 16.27 6.52 4.69
CA SER A 343 16.69 7.92 4.62
C SER A 343 17.40 8.35 5.91
N PRO A 344 18.59 8.96 5.80
CA PRO A 344 19.30 9.52 6.94
C PRO A 344 18.71 10.86 7.44
N ASP A 345 17.90 11.53 6.62
CA ASP A 345 17.48 12.92 6.82
C ASP A 345 16.13 13.07 7.54
N LEU A 346 15.53 11.96 8.01
CA LEU A 346 14.21 11.98 8.65
C LEU A 346 14.25 12.63 10.02
N SER A 347 13.29 13.52 10.27
CA SER A 347 13.04 14.09 11.60
C SER A 347 12.24 13.12 12.45
N LEU A 348 12.94 12.28 13.19
CA LEU A 348 12.31 11.27 14.06
C LEU A 348 11.85 11.90 15.37
N ASN A 349 10.73 11.43 15.92
CA ASN A 349 10.38 11.73 17.31
C ASN A 349 11.28 10.96 18.30
N ILE A 350 11.13 11.22 19.57
CA ILE A 350 11.96 10.62 20.62
C ILE A 350 11.88 9.09 20.62
N SER A 351 10.68 8.52 20.41
CA SER A 351 10.47 7.06 20.35
C SER A 351 10.86 6.43 19.02
N ARG A 352 11.09 7.22 17.99
CA ARG A 352 11.26 6.76 16.60
C ARG A 352 10.09 5.89 16.08
N GLU A 353 8.92 5.95 16.74
CA GLU A 353 7.73 5.20 16.33
C GLU A 353 6.76 6.06 15.53
N MET A 354 6.89 7.38 15.60
CA MET A 354 6.06 8.32 14.84
C MET A 354 6.90 9.43 14.22
N LEU A 355 6.50 9.84 13.03
CA LEU A 355 7.06 11.00 12.35
C LEU A 355 6.22 12.22 12.68
N GLN A 356 6.85 13.30 13.09
CA GLN A 356 6.15 14.57 13.26
C GLN A 356 6.04 15.23 11.90
N HIS A 357 4.84 15.35 11.33
CA HIS A 357 4.48 16.10 10.10
C HIS A 357 5.68 16.48 9.21
N ASP A 358 6.44 15.46 8.80
CA ASP A 358 7.76 15.68 8.22
C ASP A 358 7.63 16.17 6.78
N ARG A 359 8.12 17.37 6.50
CA ARG A 359 8.23 17.90 5.14
C ARG A 359 9.04 16.96 4.23
N GLN A 360 10.05 16.31 4.78
CA GLN A 360 10.92 15.38 4.06
C GLN A 360 10.14 14.15 3.63
N LEU A 361 9.30 13.58 4.51
CA LEU A 361 8.45 12.45 4.18
C LEU A 361 7.50 12.75 3.02
N LYS A 362 6.90 13.95 3.00
CA LYS A 362 6.02 14.39 1.90
C LYS A 362 6.78 14.54 0.58
N ILE A 363 8.02 14.98 0.62
CA ILE A 363 8.89 15.07 -0.58
C ILE A 363 9.19 13.67 -1.09
N ILE A 364 9.57 12.74 -0.21
CA ILE A 364 9.82 11.34 -0.55
C ILE A 364 8.57 10.73 -1.17
N ALA A 365 7.41 10.83 -0.52
CA ALA A 365 6.13 10.30 -1.00
C ALA A 365 5.79 10.80 -2.41
N LYS A 366 5.92 12.10 -2.66
CA LYS A 366 5.69 12.70 -3.99
C LYS A 366 6.65 12.18 -5.06
N ASN A 367 7.89 11.94 -4.70
CA ASN A 367 8.87 11.38 -5.63
C ASN A 367 8.60 9.91 -5.93
N LEU A 368 8.20 9.14 -4.90
CA LEU A 368 7.80 7.74 -5.06
C LEU A 368 6.55 7.61 -5.93
N ASP A 369 5.53 8.43 -5.72
CA ASP A 369 4.31 8.50 -6.55
C ASP A 369 4.67 8.64 -8.03
N LYS A 370 5.50 9.66 -8.37
CA LYS A 370 5.99 9.87 -9.74
C LYS A 370 6.80 8.70 -10.27
N LYS A 371 7.66 8.11 -9.43
CA LYS A 371 8.51 6.99 -9.84
C LYS A 371 7.69 5.75 -10.13
N ILE A 372 6.72 5.41 -9.28
CA ILE A 372 5.81 4.28 -9.48
C ILE A 372 5.00 4.48 -10.77
N LYS A 373 4.39 5.66 -10.99
CA LYS A 373 3.69 5.98 -12.24
C LYS A 373 4.60 5.75 -13.46
N SER A 374 5.81 6.31 -13.43
CA SER A 374 6.76 6.17 -14.53
C SER A 374 7.11 4.72 -14.83
N GLU A 375 7.31 3.89 -13.81
CA GLU A 375 7.64 2.47 -13.98
C GLU A 375 6.44 1.65 -14.48
N LEU A 376 5.22 2.00 -14.08
CA LEU A 376 3.99 1.40 -14.61
C LEU A 376 3.79 1.76 -16.09
N LEU A 377 4.01 3.02 -16.47
CA LEU A 377 3.98 3.44 -17.88
C LEU A 377 5.08 2.77 -18.70
N ASP A 378 6.27 2.62 -18.14
CA ASP A 378 7.36 1.90 -18.77
C ASP A 378 7.01 0.42 -19.01
N MET A 379 6.36 -0.22 -18.04
CA MET A 379 5.85 -1.58 -18.18
C MET A 379 4.73 -1.66 -19.24
N LEU A 380 3.80 -0.71 -19.26
CA LEU A 380 2.72 -0.61 -20.27
C LEU A 380 3.27 -0.56 -21.69
N HIS A 381 4.34 0.22 -21.91
CA HIS A 381 4.89 0.45 -23.25
C HIS A 381 5.93 -0.60 -23.68
N LYS A 382 6.71 -1.15 -22.75
CA LYS A 382 7.83 -2.06 -23.08
C LYS A 382 7.54 -3.53 -22.79
N ASN A 383 6.61 -3.81 -21.88
CA ASN A 383 6.25 -5.16 -21.46
C ASN A 383 4.74 -5.28 -21.23
N ARG A 384 3.98 -5.21 -22.33
CA ARG A 384 2.52 -5.16 -22.32
C ARG A 384 1.88 -6.36 -21.62
N GLU A 385 2.42 -7.56 -21.80
CA GLU A 385 1.91 -8.77 -21.15
C GLU A 385 1.93 -8.68 -19.62
N ASP A 386 3.05 -8.20 -19.06
CA ASP A 386 3.16 -8.06 -17.60
C ASP A 386 2.30 -6.90 -17.09
N TYR A 387 2.13 -5.84 -17.90
CA TYR A 387 1.21 -4.77 -17.54
C TYR A 387 -0.25 -5.23 -17.53
N GLU A 388 -0.66 -6.06 -18.46
CA GLU A 388 -2.02 -6.63 -18.48
C GLU A 388 -2.27 -7.55 -17.28
N LYS A 389 -1.27 -8.37 -16.88
CA LYS A 389 -1.33 -9.16 -15.63
C LYS A 389 -1.47 -8.25 -14.42
N PHE A 390 -0.64 -7.20 -14.35
CA PHE A 390 -0.72 -6.19 -13.31
C PHE A 390 -2.10 -5.54 -13.27
N PHE A 391 -2.61 -5.08 -14.41
CA PHE A 391 -3.89 -4.38 -14.48
C PHE A 391 -5.06 -5.30 -14.14
N THR A 392 -5.03 -6.56 -14.56
CA THR A 392 -6.04 -7.56 -14.15
C THR A 392 -6.05 -7.77 -12.63
N THR A 393 -4.89 -7.66 -11.99
CA THR A 393 -4.76 -7.88 -10.54
C THR A 393 -5.10 -6.62 -9.72
N PHE A 394 -4.62 -5.45 -10.14
CA PHE A 394 -4.64 -4.20 -9.36
C PHE A 394 -5.36 -3.03 -10.06
N GLY A 395 -5.88 -3.23 -11.28
CA GLY A 395 -6.55 -2.18 -12.06
C GLY A 395 -7.72 -1.55 -11.31
N THR A 396 -8.51 -2.36 -10.61
CA THR A 396 -9.62 -1.87 -9.78
C THR A 396 -9.13 -0.88 -8.70
N THR A 397 -7.94 -1.11 -8.12
CA THR A 397 -7.36 -0.17 -7.13
C THR A 397 -7.01 1.17 -7.77
N LEU A 398 -6.45 1.17 -8.99
CA LEU A 398 -6.19 2.41 -9.74
C LEU A 398 -7.47 3.16 -10.08
N LYS A 399 -8.52 2.44 -10.46
CA LYS A 399 -9.85 2.98 -10.75
C LYS A 399 -10.47 3.64 -9.51
N PHE A 400 -10.40 2.98 -8.36
CA PHE A 400 -10.80 3.58 -7.08
C PHE A 400 -9.96 4.80 -6.72
N GLY A 401 -8.68 4.83 -7.08
CA GLY A 401 -7.81 5.99 -6.89
C GLY A 401 -8.25 7.22 -7.66
N VAL A 402 -8.93 7.05 -8.81
CA VAL A 402 -9.55 8.16 -9.55
C VAL A 402 -10.85 8.63 -8.88
N TYR A 403 -11.64 7.68 -8.36
CA TYR A 403 -12.97 7.96 -7.82
C TYR A 403 -12.95 8.54 -6.40
N ASN A 404 -12.18 7.95 -5.48
CA ASN A 404 -12.23 8.23 -4.04
C ASN A 404 -11.87 9.66 -3.65
N ASP A 405 -11.04 10.35 -4.42
CA ASP A 405 -10.62 11.72 -4.17
C ASP A 405 -11.36 12.75 -5.05
N PHE A 406 -12.51 12.36 -5.60
CA PHE A 406 -13.32 13.20 -6.50
C PHE A 406 -12.54 13.69 -7.72
N GLY A 407 -11.58 12.91 -8.19
CA GLY A 407 -10.78 13.19 -9.37
C GLY A 407 -9.58 14.11 -9.17
N LEU A 408 -9.16 14.37 -7.94
CA LEU A 408 -7.94 15.16 -7.67
C LEU A 408 -6.69 14.51 -8.29
N ASN A 409 -6.62 13.17 -8.29
CA ASN A 409 -5.53 12.38 -8.87
C ASN A 409 -5.80 11.86 -10.29
N LYS A 410 -6.93 12.22 -10.92
CA LYS A 410 -7.31 11.69 -12.23
C LYS A 410 -6.21 11.85 -13.30
N ASP A 411 -5.54 13.00 -13.34
CA ASP A 411 -4.49 13.27 -14.32
C ASP A 411 -3.22 12.43 -14.08
N ASN A 412 -3.01 11.95 -12.86
CA ASN A 412 -1.92 11.04 -12.56
C ASN A 412 -2.23 9.60 -12.97
N LEU A 413 -3.51 9.20 -12.97
CA LEU A 413 -3.92 7.80 -13.11
C LEU A 413 -4.54 7.46 -14.47
N LYS A 414 -5.15 8.44 -15.17
CA LYS A 414 -5.92 8.19 -16.42
C LYS A 414 -5.13 7.42 -17.48
N ASP A 415 -3.83 7.71 -17.60
CA ASP A 415 -2.95 7.09 -18.61
C ASP A 415 -2.62 5.62 -18.29
N LEU A 416 -2.90 5.19 -17.06
CA LEU A 416 -2.70 3.82 -16.58
C LEU A 416 -3.96 2.95 -16.70
N LEU A 417 -5.12 3.55 -17.03
CA LEU A 417 -6.38 2.82 -17.09
C LEU A 417 -6.56 2.07 -18.39
N MET A 418 -7.17 0.90 -18.31
CA MET A 418 -7.50 0.08 -19.46
C MET A 418 -8.96 -0.37 -19.38
N PHE A 419 -9.57 -0.53 -20.56
CA PHE A 419 -10.93 -1.02 -20.72
C PHE A 419 -10.99 -2.00 -21.89
N HIS A 420 -11.98 -2.89 -21.91
CA HIS A 420 -12.16 -3.80 -23.03
C HIS A 420 -12.62 -3.05 -24.28
N SER A 421 -12.00 -3.33 -25.42
CA SER A 421 -12.35 -2.75 -26.72
C SER A 421 -13.25 -3.66 -27.52
N SER A 422 -14.31 -3.13 -28.11
CA SER A 422 -15.19 -3.85 -29.02
C SER A 422 -14.54 -4.20 -30.35
N THR A 423 -13.47 -3.50 -30.74
CA THR A 423 -12.76 -3.70 -32.00
C THR A 423 -11.56 -4.60 -31.86
N GLU A 424 -10.77 -4.39 -30.80
CA GLU A 424 -9.54 -5.14 -30.53
C GLU A 424 -9.79 -6.46 -29.76
N ASN A 425 -10.97 -6.62 -29.16
CA ASN A 425 -11.33 -7.76 -28.30
C ASN A 425 -10.32 -8.03 -27.17
N LYS A 426 -9.71 -6.97 -26.63
CA LYS A 426 -8.72 -6.99 -25.55
C LYS A 426 -8.78 -5.70 -24.75
N LEU A 427 -8.01 -5.65 -23.66
CA LEU A 427 -7.81 -4.43 -22.88
C LEU A 427 -6.99 -3.41 -23.69
N VAL A 428 -7.47 -2.15 -23.73
CA VAL A 428 -6.82 -1.02 -24.38
C VAL A 428 -6.79 0.18 -23.45
N THR A 429 -5.81 1.05 -23.63
CA THR A 429 -5.77 2.33 -22.94
C THR A 429 -6.68 3.37 -23.62
N LEU A 430 -6.97 4.46 -22.93
CA LEU A 430 -7.71 5.59 -23.50
C LEU A 430 -6.96 6.24 -24.66
N ASP A 431 -5.63 6.28 -24.60
CA ASP A 431 -4.79 6.79 -25.69
C ASP A 431 -4.90 5.92 -26.94
N GLU A 432 -4.78 4.60 -26.78
CA GLU A 432 -4.94 3.64 -27.88
C GLU A 432 -6.31 3.72 -28.53
N TYR A 433 -7.37 3.98 -27.75
CA TYR A 433 -8.71 4.22 -28.30
C TYR A 433 -8.75 5.50 -29.15
N VAL A 434 -8.26 6.62 -28.61
CA VAL A 434 -8.27 7.91 -29.32
C VAL A 434 -7.44 7.87 -30.61
N ASP A 435 -6.32 7.16 -30.61
CA ASP A 435 -5.45 7.01 -31.78
C ASP A 435 -6.14 6.21 -32.91
N ARG A 436 -7.13 5.36 -32.60
CA ARG A 436 -7.92 4.59 -33.58
C ARG A 436 -9.25 5.24 -33.97
N MET A 437 -9.60 6.39 -33.35
CA MET A 437 -10.85 7.09 -33.66
C MET A 437 -10.94 7.46 -35.16
N LYS A 438 -12.12 7.30 -35.72
CA LYS A 438 -12.38 7.66 -37.11
C LYS A 438 -12.44 9.16 -37.33
N GLU A 439 -12.17 9.57 -38.55
CA GLU A 439 -12.35 10.95 -38.97
C GLU A 439 -13.82 11.38 -38.76
N GLY A 440 -14.01 12.53 -38.07
CA GLY A 440 -15.33 13.03 -37.68
C GLY A 440 -15.90 12.47 -36.37
N GLN A 441 -15.24 11.49 -35.76
CA GLN A 441 -15.62 11.04 -34.42
C GLN A 441 -15.10 12.03 -33.37
N ASP A 442 -15.98 12.58 -32.54
CA ASP A 442 -15.68 13.58 -31.52
C ASP A 442 -15.86 13.08 -30.07
N LYS A 443 -16.32 11.84 -29.92
CA LYS A 443 -16.68 11.25 -28.62
C LYS A 443 -16.07 9.87 -28.42
N ILE A 444 -15.82 9.52 -27.16
CA ILE A 444 -15.43 8.17 -26.72
C ILE A 444 -16.69 7.44 -26.30
N TYR A 445 -17.08 6.43 -27.07
CA TYR A 445 -18.27 5.62 -26.78
C TYR A 445 -17.97 4.53 -25.77
N TYR A 446 -18.86 4.33 -24.80
CA TYR A 446 -18.76 3.23 -23.86
C TYR A 446 -20.14 2.61 -23.59
N ALA A 447 -20.12 1.35 -23.17
CA ALA A 447 -21.30 0.61 -22.71
C ALA A 447 -20.94 -0.16 -21.43
N CYS A 448 -21.89 -0.27 -20.52
CA CYS A 448 -21.69 -0.91 -19.21
C CYS A 448 -22.51 -2.21 -19.11
N GLY A 449 -22.00 -3.18 -18.37
CA GLY A 449 -22.69 -4.42 -18.07
C GLY A 449 -21.79 -5.43 -17.36
N GLU A 450 -22.34 -6.52 -16.86
CA GLU A 450 -21.62 -7.50 -16.06
C GLU A 450 -20.51 -8.23 -16.81
N THR A 451 -20.67 -8.44 -18.11
CA THR A 451 -19.70 -9.13 -18.97
C THR A 451 -19.68 -8.53 -20.37
N VAL A 452 -18.57 -8.70 -21.09
CA VAL A 452 -18.43 -8.32 -22.50
C VAL A 452 -19.57 -8.90 -23.34
N ASP A 453 -19.88 -10.19 -23.20
CA ASP A 453 -20.91 -10.88 -23.96
C ASP A 453 -22.30 -10.26 -23.74
N LYS A 454 -22.63 -9.87 -22.49
CA LYS A 454 -23.91 -9.20 -22.19
C LYS A 454 -23.99 -7.81 -22.80
N ILE A 455 -22.89 -7.05 -22.76
CA ILE A 455 -22.83 -5.71 -23.37
C ILE A 455 -22.99 -5.81 -24.90
N GLU A 456 -22.39 -6.80 -25.53
CA GLU A 456 -22.51 -6.99 -26.98
C GLU A 456 -23.94 -7.28 -27.47
N LEU A 457 -24.77 -7.84 -26.61
CA LEU A 457 -26.18 -8.13 -26.88
C LEU A 457 -27.10 -6.92 -26.68
N LEU A 458 -26.59 -5.80 -26.18
CA LEU A 458 -27.41 -4.59 -26.01
C LEU A 458 -27.79 -3.99 -27.38
N PRO A 459 -29.07 -3.73 -27.63
CA PRO A 459 -29.53 -3.18 -28.92
C PRO A 459 -28.85 -1.86 -29.31
N GLN A 460 -28.52 -1.03 -28.32
CA GLN A 460 -27.91 0.29 -28.53
C GLN A 460 -26.45 0.18 -29.04
N VAL A 461 -25.77 -0.91 -28.73
CA VAL A 461 -24.38 -1.20 -29.18
C VAL A 461 -24.35 -1.45 -30.69
N GLU A 462 -25.40 -2.06 -31.28
CA GLU A 462 -25.47 -2.43 -32.68
C GLU A 462 -25.31 -1.20 -33.61
N ALA A 463 -26.04 -0.12 -33.33
CA ALA A 463 -26.03 1.09 -34.15
C ALA A 463 -24.67 1.81 -34.15
N VAL A 464 -23.98 1.84 -33.03
CA VAL A 464 -22.65 2.45 -32.92
C VAL A 464 -21.60 1.60 -33.69
N LYS A 465 -21.69 0.26 -33.57
CA LYS A 465 -20.82 -0.67 -34.32
C LYS A 465 -21.04 -0.56 -35.84
N GLU A 466 -22.27 -0.34 -36.31
CA GLU A 466 -22.54 -0.17 -37.76
C GLU A 466 -21.90 1.10 -38.34
N LYS A 467 -21.85 2.18 -37.58
CA LYS A 467 -21.07 3.38 -37.96
C LYS A 467 -19.57 3.08 -37.94
N GLY A 468 -19.19 1.90 -37.43
CA GLY A 468 -17.82 1.41 -37.32
C GLY A 468 -17.04 2.14 -36.23
N TYR A 469 -17.70 2.68 -35.22
CA TYR A 469 -17.07 3.26 -34.06
C TYR A 469 -16.72 2.19 -33.03
N GLU A 470 -15.56 2.33 -32.42
CA GLU A 470 -15.12 1.50 -31.32
C GLU A 470 -15.92 1.85 -30.05
N ILE A 471 -16.24 0.85 -29.23
CA ILE A 471 -16.93 1.01 -27.96
C ILE A 471 -16.03 0.42 -26.86
N LEU A 472 -15.85 1.16 -25.77
CA LEU A 472 -15.24 0.63 -24.55
C LEU A 472 -16.29 -0.12 -23.74
N TYR A 473 -16.01 -1.37 -23.38
CA TYR A 473 -16.86 -2.18 -22.53
C TYR A 473 -16.41 -2.09 -21.10
N LEU A 474 -17.27 -1.54 -20.26
CA LEU A 474 -17.06 -1.28 -18.85
C LEU A 474 -17.72 -2.41 -18.05
N THR A 475 -16.89 -3.33 -17.54
CA THR A 475 -17.36 -4.57 -16.91
C THR A 475 -17.22 -4.59 -15.39
N GLU A 476 -16.56 -3.60 -14.81
CA GLU A 476 -16.43 -3.47 -13.37
C GLU A 476 -17.39 -2.42 -12.84
N ASN A 477 -17.97 -2.67 -11.66
CA ASN A 477 -18.95 -1.77 -11.03
C ASN A 477 -18.48 -0.31 -10.84
N ILE A 478 -17.16 -0.11 -10.75
CA ILE A 478 -16.56 1.21 -10.58
C ILE A 478 -16.34 1.96 -11.91
N ASP A 479 -16.33 1.26 -13.04
CA ASP A 479 -15.89 1.81 -14.32
C ASP A 479 -16.67 3.04 -14.76
N GLU A 480 -18.00 2.98 -14.71
CA GLU A 480 -18.83 4.10 -15.13
C GLU A 480 -18.64 5.34 -14.24
N PHE A 481 -18.45 5.13 -12.93
CA PHE A 481 -18.14 6.22 -12.03
C PHE A 481 -16.79 6.88 -12.36
N VAL A 482 -15.81 6.06 -12.74
CA VAL A 482 -14.49 6.56 -13.16
C VAL A 482 -14.57 7.41 -14.41
N VAL A 483 -15.25 6.96 -15.47
CA VAL A 483 -15.36 7.74 -16.71
C VAL A 483 -16.19 9.02 -16.50
N GLN A 484 -17.17 9.02 -15.60
CA GLN A 484 -17.89 10.24 -15.22
C GLN A 484 -17.00 11.25 -14.47
N VAL A 485 -16.09 10.79 -13.61
CA VAL A 485 -15.10 11.64 -12.93
C VAL A 485 -14.06 12.16 -13.93
N LEU A 486 -13.61 11.34 -14.88
CA LEU A 486 -12.68 11.74 -15.94
C LEU A 486 -13.30 12.82 -16.83
N MET A 487 -14.59 12.71 -17.17
CA MET A 487 -15.40 13.57 -18.04
C MET A 487 -14.96 13.53 -19.51
N GLU A 488 -13.67 13.65 -19.79
CA GLU A 488 -13.10 13.64 -21.13
C GLU A 488 -11.65 13.10 -21.12
N HIS A 489 -11.18 12.67 -22.29
CA HIS A 489 -9.77 12.36 -22.53
C HIS A 489 -9.33 12.93 -23.87
N LYS A 490 -8.19 13.68 -23.89
CA LYS A 490 -7.70 14.42 -25.09
C LYS A 490 -8.81 15.21 -25.79
N GLU A 491 -9.58 15.99 -25.02
CA GLU A 491 -10.70 16.82 -25.51
C GLU A 491 -11.87 16.02 -26.10
N LYS A 492 -11.90 14.69 -25.92
CA LYS A 492 -12.99 13.81 -26.33
C LYS A 492 -13.83 13.42 -25.12
N LYS A 493 -15.13 13.76 -25.14
CA LYS A 493 -16.06 13.43 -24.06
C LYS A 493 -16.47 11.98 -24.10
N PHE A 494 -16.61 11.39 -22.92
CA PHE A 494 -17.21 10.06 -22.79
C PHE A 494 -18.72 10.15 -22.97
N ILE A 495 -19.29 9.17 -23.70
CA ILE A 495 -20.74 9.04 -23.87
C ILE A 495 -21.16 7.58 -23.72
N ASN A 496 -22.14 7.35 -22.86
CA ASN A 496 -22.77 6.04 -22.71
C ASN A 496 -23.68 5.76 -23.91
N VAL A 497 -23.47 4.66 -24.63
CA VAL A 497 -24.30 4.29 -25.79
C VAL A 497 -25.76 4.02 -25.40
N CYS A 498 -26.04 3.70 -24.13
CA CYS A 498 -27.36 3.52 -23.57
C CYS A 498 -28.02 4.84 -23.07
N ALA A 499 -27.34 5.99 -23.21
CA ALA A 499 -27.91 7.28 -22.89
C ALA A 499 -28.80 7.82 -24.03
N ASN A 500 -29.76 8.68 -23.69
CA ASN A 500 -30.71 9.22 -24.67
C ASN A 500 -30.12 10.28 -25.60
N ASP A 501 -28.98 10.87 -25.25
CA ASP A 501 -28.29 11.94 -25.97
C ASP A 501 -27.25 11.46 -26.98
N VAL A 502 -27.16 10.16 -27.23
CA VAL A 502 -26.31 9.61 -28.30
C VAL A 502 -26.88 9.99 -29.65
N ASP A 503 -26.10 10.74 -30.40
CA ASP A 503 -26.51 11.31 -31.68
C ASP A 503 -25.74 10.63 -32.82
N LEU A 504 -26.44 9.74 -33.53
CA LEU A 504 -25.90 8.99 -34.69
C LEU A 504 -26.58 9.36 -36.00
N ASP A 505 -27.69 10.12 -35.95
CA ASP A 505 -28.53 10.44 -37.09
C ASP A 505 -28.01 11.64 -37.90
N THR A 506 -28.24 11.62 -39.18
CA THR A 506 -28.04 12.79 -40.05
C THR A 506 -29.10 13.87 -39.75
N ALA A 507 -28.87 15.10 -40.23
CA ALA A 507 -29.83 16.19 -40.02
C ALA A 507 -31.21 15.89 -40.63
N GLU A 508 -31.28 15.18 -41.76
CA GLU A 508 -32.51 14.78 -42.42
C GLU A 508 -33.25 13.70 -41.65
N GLU A 509 -32.52 12.69 -41.15
CA GLU A 509 -33.10 11.62 -40.33
C GLU A 509 -33.68 12.17 -39.03
N LYS A 510 -33.02 13.11 -38.37
CA LYS A 510 -33.53 13.80 -37.17
C LYS A 510 -34.85 14.56 -37.43
N GLU A 511 -34.91 15.26 -38.55
CA GLU A 511 -36.11 16.03 -38.88
C GLU A 511 -37.29 15.11 -39.18
N THR A 512 -37.04 13.99 -39.84
CA THR A 512 -38.06 12.95 -40.12
C THR A 512 -38.55 12.31 -38.83
N LEU A 513 -37.64 11.87 -37.97
CA LEU A 513 -37.98 11.24 -36.70
C LEU A 513 -38.73 12.20 -35.76
N LYS A 514 -38.35 13.48 -35.75
CA LYS A 514 -39.04 14.51 -34.97
C LYS A 514 -40.49 14.69 -35.43
N LYS A 515 -40.76 14.73 -36.72
CA LYS A 515 -42.13 14.82 -37.28
C LYS A 515 -42.95 13.59 -36.90
N GLU A 516 -42.37 12.42 -37.06
CA GLU A 516 -43.05 11.16 -36.75
C GLU A 516 -43.37 11.03 -35.25
N ASN A 517 -42.48 11.45 -34.38
CA ASN A 517 -42.72 11.49 -32.94
C ASN A 517 -43.82 12.50 -32.57
N GLU A 518 -43.86 13.66 -33.22
CA GLU A 518 -44.91 14.66 -32.96
C GLU A 518 -46.29 14.18 -33.45
N GLU A 519 -46.36 13.53 -34.61
CA GLU A 519 -47.59 12.94 -35.16
C GLU A 519 -48.16 11.83 -34.26
N ASN A 520 -47.30 11.07 -33.57
CA ASN A 520 -47.69 9.96 -32.70
C ASN A 520 -47.72 10.30 -31.20
N LYS A 521 -47.61 11.56 -30.85
CA LYS A 521 -47.48 12.05 -29.46
C LYS A 521 -48.62 11.59 -28.52
N GLU A 522 -49.87 11.59 -28.98
CA GLU A 522 -51.01 11.13 -28.19
C GLU A 522 -50.93 9.62 -27.91
N MET A 523 -50.51 8.84 -28.89
CA MET A 523 -50.27 7.41 -28.73
C MET A 523 -49.18 7.14 -27.67
N PHE A 524 -48.06 7.84 -27.74
CA PHE A 524 -46.99 7.72 -26.75
C PHE A 524 -47.40 8.17 -25.34
N THR A 525 -48.28 9.18 -25.25
CA THR A 525 -48.85 9.60 -23.96
C THR A 525 -49.68 8.47 -23.34
N LEU A 526 -50.52 7.79 -24.13
CA LEU A 526 -51.30 6.65 -23.64
C LEU A 526 -50.39 5.47 -23.23
N MET A 527 -49.34 5.22 -23.98
CA MET A 527 -48.36 4.16 -23.66
C MET A 527 -47.62 4.50 -22.37
N LYS A 528 -47.14 5.74 -22.19
CA LYS A 528 -46.51 6.22 -20.95
C LYS A 528 -47.43 6.08 -19.74
N GLU A 529 -48.67 6.51 -19.87
CA GLU A 529 -49.70 6.36 -18.80
C GLU A 529 -49.94 4.90 -18.43
N THR A 530 -49.84 3.98 -19.41
CA THR A 530 -50.00 2.54 -19.20
C THR A 530 -48.82 1.94 -18.41
N ILE A 531 -47.62 2.42 -18.66
CA ILE A 531 -46.39 1.99 -17.94
C ILE A 531 -46.33 2.65 -16.54
N GLY A 532 -46.83 3.90 -16.42
CA GLY A 532 -46.79 4.68 -15.19
C GLY A 532 -45.43 5.30 -14.89
N GLU A 533 -44.98 5.24 -13.64
CA GLU A 533 -43.72 5.85 -13.18
C GLU A 533 -42.46 5.15 -13.71
N GLY A 534 -42.60 4.10 -14.52
CA GLY A 534 -41.51 3.31 -15.05
C GLY A 534 -40.66 4.04 -16.09
N VAL A 535 -41.25 4.97 -16.85
CA VAL A 535 -40.58 5.74 -17.90
C VAL A 535 -41.01 7.21 -17.89
N GLN A 536 -40.08 8.08 -18.32
CA GLN A 536 -40.39 9.52 -18.50
C GLN A 536 -40.99 9.80 -19.87
N GLU A 537 -40.62 9.05 -20.88
CA GLU A 537 -41.02 9.22 -22.25
C GLU A 537 -41.15 7.88 -22.99
N VAL A 538 -42.00 7.83 -24.00
CA VAL A 538 -42.06 6.77 -25.02
C VAL A 538 -41.95 7.47 -26.38
N ARG A 539 -41.06 6.95 -27.26
CA ARG A 539 -40.82 7.56 -28.58
C ARG A 539 -40.31 6.54 -29.60
N PHE A 540 -40.39 6.89 -30.89
CA PHE A 540 -39.65 6.17 -31.93
C PHE A 540 -38.18 6.57 -31.94
N THR A 541 -37.35 5.65 -32.46
CA THR A 541 -35.91 5.82 -32.61
C THR A 541 -35.36 5.12 -33.85
N HIS A 542 -34.32 5.68 -34.47
CA HIS A 542 -33.55 5.04 -35.55
C HIS A 542 -32.33 4.24 -35.03
N ARG A 543 -32.07 4.27 -33.72
CA ARG A 543 -30.91 3.60 -33.11
C ARG A 543 -30.99 2.07 -33.14
N LEU A 544 -32.18 1.54 -33.30
CA LEU A 544 -32.42 0.12 -33.29
C LEU A 544 -32.52 -0.42 -34.72
N LYS A 545 -31.96 -1.59 -34.95
CA LYS A 545 -32.02 -2.28 -36.26
C LYS A 545 -32.94 -3.50 -36.21
N ASN A 546 -32.47 -4.52 -35.50
CA ASN A 546 -33.15 -5.79 -35.43
C ASN A 546 -34.09 -5.90 -34.21
N HIS A 547 -33.86 -5.09 -33.22
CA HIS A 547 -34.62 -5.15 -31.96
C HIS A 547 -35.83 -4.22 -31.99
N PRO A 548 -36.99 -4.64 -31.43
CA PRO A 548 -38.20 -3.84 -31.43
C PRO A 548 -38.15 -2.65 -30.45
N VAL A 549 -37.48 -2.79 -29.32
CA VAL A 549 -37.46 -1.81 -28.23
C VAL A 549 -36.15 -1.83 -27.46
N CYS A 550 -35.81 -0.71 -26.82
CA CYS A 550 -34.79 -0.63 -25.79
C CYS A 550 -35.20 0.40 -24.71
N LEU A 551 -34.48 0.41 -23.59
CA LEU A 551 -34.50 1.51 -22.62
C LEU A 551 -33.27 2.39 -22.83
N THR A 552 -33.44 3.70 -22.75
CA THR A 552 -32.33 4.65 -22.69
C THR A 552 -32.44 5.45 -21.40
N SER A 553 -31.32 5.80 -20.80
CA SER A 553 -31.27 6.59 -19.57
C SER A 553 -31.18 8.08 -19.87
N GLU A 554 -31.81 8.87 -19.04
CA GLU A 554 -31.75 10.33 -19.07
C GLU A 554 -30.95 10.86 -17.87
N GLY A 555 -30.08 11.85 -18.12
CA GLY A 555 -29.30 12.50 -17.09
C GLY A 555 -28.06 11.70 -16.67
N ALA A 556 -27.57 12.00 -15.45
CA ALA A 556 -26.29 11.50 -14.98
C ALA A 556 -26.33 10.06 -14.41
N LEU A 557 -27.54 9.56 -14.08
CA LEU A 557 -27.72 8.22 -13.50
C LEU A 557 -28.13 7.23 -14.58
N SER A 558 -27.23 6.34 -14.95
CA SER A 558 -27.54 5.26 -15.89
C SER A 558 -28.29 4.11 -15.21
N VAL A 559 -28.87 3.22 -16.03
CA VAL A 559 -29.51 1.98 -15.54
C VAL A 559 -28.47 1.09 -14.82
N GLU A 560 -27.24 1.04 -15.29
CA GLU A 560 -26.20 0.23 -14.66
C GLU A 560 -25.76 0.83 -13.32
N MET A 561 -25.59 2.15 -13.24
CA MET A 561 -25.31 2.81 -11.96
C MET A 561 -26.45 2.60 -10.94
N GLU A 562 -27.71 2.62 -11.38
CA GLU A 562 -28.87 2.28 -10.53
C GLU A 562 -28.71 0.89 -9.92
N LYS A 563 -28.35 -0.12 -10.73
CA LYS A 563 -28.14 -1.50 -10.25
C LYS A 563 -27.02 -1.56 -9.23
N VAL A 564 -25.88 -0.95 -9.54
CA VAL A 564 -24.71 -0.93 -8.64
C VAL A 564 -25.05 -0.28 -7.31
N ILE A 565 -25.61 0.94 -7.32
CA ILE A 565 -25.96 1.65 -6.09
C ILE A 565 -27.00 0.88 -5.27
N ASN A 566 -28.01 0.30 -5.95
CA ASN A 566 -29.05 -0.46 -5.27
C ASN A 566 -28.61 -1.84 -4.76
N SER A 567 -27.48 -2.37 -5.23
CA SER A 567 -26.87 -3.58 -4.71
C SER A 567 -26.10 -3.34 -3.41
N MET A 568 -25.71 -2.10 -3.14
CA MET A 568 -25.02 -1.74 -1.90
C MET A 568 -25.98 -1.78 -0.70
N PRO A 569 -25.49 -2.14 0.49
CA PRO A 569 -26.30 -2.13 1.71
C PRO A 569 -26.56 -0.67 2.16
N ASN A 570 -27.54 -0.04 1.55
CA ASN A 570 -28.02 1.28 1.94
C ASN A 570 -29.56 1.30 1.96
N ASP A 571 -30.14 2.21 2.78
CA ASP A 571 -31.60 2.32 2.94
C ASP A 571 -32.28 3.16 1.83
N GLN A 572 -31.51 3.89 1.03
CA GLN A 572 -32.04 4.75 -0.03
C GLN A 572 -31.84 4.08 -1.37
N LYS A 573 -32.93 3.64 -1.98
CA LYS A 573 -32.92 3.14 -3.36
C LYS A 573 -33.01 4.31 -4.32
N VAL A 574 -32.19 4.27 -5.38
CA VAL A 574 -32.20 5.23 -6.47
C VAL A 574 -32.88 4.63 -7.69
N LYS A 575 -33.43 5.46 -8.57
CA LYS A 575 -34.05 5.04 -9.83
C LYS A 575 -33.58 5.95 -10.95
N ALA A 576 -33.05 5.36 -12.01
CA ALA A 576 -32.69 6.08 -13.22
C ALA A 576 -33.97 6.56 -13.93
N GLN A 577 -33.91 7.75 -14.51
CA GLN A 577 -34.94 8.22 -15.42
C GLN A 577 -34.71 7.55 -16.77
N THR A 578 -35.74 6.87 -17.30
CA THR A 578 -35.59 6.10 -18.55
C THR A 578 -36.66 6.51 -19.57
N ALA A 579 -36.33 6.38 -20.85
CA ALA A 579 -37.24 6.43 -21.96
C ALA A 579 -37.37 5.06 -22.62
N LEU A 580 -38.58 4.68 -23.03
CA LEU A 580 -38.83 3.51 -23.86
C LEU A 580 -38.70 3.92 -25.33
N GLU A 581 -37.69 3.46 -26.00
CA GLU A 581 -37.49 3.69 -27.42
C GLU A 581 -37.99 2.51 -28.24
N ILE A 582 -38.73 2.79 -29.28
CA ILE A 582 -39.33 1.81 -30.18
C ILE A 582 -38.73 1.99 -31.57
N ASN A 583 -38.29 0.91 -32.17
CA ASN A 583 -37.75 0.91 -33.51
C ASN A 583 -38.85 1.25 -34.55
N ASP A 584 -38.75 2.40 -35.20
CA ASP A 584 -39.73 2.90 -36.17
C ASP A 584 -39.80 2.03 -37.44
N SER A 585 -38.71 1.43 -37.81
CA SER A 585 -38.60 0.53 -39.00
C SER A 585 -39.02 -0.92 -38.69
N HIS A 586 -39.18 -1.29 -37.43
CA HIS A 586 -39.63 -2.62 -37.04
C HIS A 586 -41.15 -2.82 -37.28
N PRO A 587 -41.62 -4.02 -37.72
CA PRO A 587 -43.06 -4.26 -37.90
C PRO A 587 -43.96 -3.93 -36.69
N ILE A 588 -43.38 -3.95 -35.49
CA ILE A 588 -44.09 -3.57 -34.25
C ILE A 588 -44.55 -2.09 -34.26
N ALA A 589 -43.77 -1.20 -34.90
CA ALA A 589 -44.14 0.22 -34.99
C ALA A 589 -45.45 0.40 -35.74
N GLN A 590 -45.64 -0.25 -36.86
CA GLN A 590 -46.91 -0.20 -37.59
C GLN A 590 -48.03 -0.86 -36.78
N LYS A 591 -47.75 -2.01 -36.13
CA LYS A 591 -48.75 -2.70 -35.30
C LYS A 591 -49.31 -1.84 -34.19
N ILE A 592 -48.46 -1.11 -33.48
CA ILE A 592 -48.90 -0.23 -32.37
C ILE A 592 -49.67 0.97 -32.90
N LYS A 593 -49.34 1.55 -34.08
CA LYS A 593 -50.12 2.60 -34.75
C LYS A 593 -51.52 2.09 -35.12
N ASP A 594 -51.62 0.89 -35.70
CA ASP A 594 -52.87 0.27 -36.04
C ASP A 594 -53.76 -0.01 -34.79
N LEU A 595 -53.13 -0.48 -33.72
CA LEU A 595 -53.84 -0.71 -32.45
C LEU A 595 -54.29 0.59 -31.79
N TYR A 596 -53.52 1.67 -31.86
CA TYR A 596 -53.94 2.97 -31.36
C TYR A 596 -55.20 3.48 -32.06
N ALA A 597 -55.31 3.27 -33.37
CA ALA A 597 -56.46 3.67 -34.16
C ALA A 597 -57.70 2.78 -33.93
N ASN A 598 -57.53 1.48 -33.67
CA ASN A 598 -58.61 0.50 -33.72
C ASN A 598 -58.92 -0.17 -32.37
N ASP A 599 -57.94 -0.38 -31.48
CA ASP A 599 -58.09 -1.10 -30.22
C ASP A 599 -57.07 -0.63 -29.17
N LYS A 600 -57.42 0.45 -28.45
CA LYS A 600 -56.55 1.04 -27.43
C LYS A 600 -56.32 0.12 -26.21
N GLU A 601 -57.29 -0.76 -25.90
CA GLU A 601 -57.11 -1.68 -24.78
C GLU A 601 -56.08 -2.78 -25.13
N GLU A 602 -56.06 -3.24 -26.36
CA GLU A 602 -55.05 -4.17 -26.82
C GLU A 602 -53.68 -3.47 -26.91
N LEU A 603 -53.62 -2.20 -27.33
CA LEU A 603 -52.37 -1.41 -27.30
C LEU A 603 -51.74 -1.38 -25.89
N LYS A 604 -52.55 -1.24 -24.85
CA LYS A 604 -52.05 -1.26 -23.46
C LYS A 604 -51.36 -2.59 -23.13
N LYS A 605 -51.90 -3.72 -23.60
CA LYS A 605 -51.24 -5.04 -23.40
C LYS A 605 -49.93 -5.11 -24.13
N TYR A 606 -49.85 -4.71 -25.39
CA TYR A 606 -48.61 -4.65 -26.15
C TYR A 606 -47.58 -3.74 -25.47
N THR A 607 -48.02 -2.58 -24.97
CA THR A 607 -47.13 -1.65 -24.25
C THR A 607 -46.50 -2.27 -23.04
N GLN A 608 -47.28 -3.01 -22.21
CA GLN A 608 -46.74 -3.71 -21.04
C GLN A 608 -45.73 -4.78 -21.42
N VAL A 609 -45.99 -5.53 -22.48
CA VAL A 609 -45.06 -6.59 -22.97
C VAL A 609 -43.80 -5.95 -23.52
N LEU A 610 -43.88 -4.90 -24.34
CA LEU A 610 -42.72 -4.21 -24.91
C LEU A 610 -41.83 -3.59 -23.82
N TYR A 611 -42.44 -2.98 -22.80
CA TYR A 611 -41.72 -2.44 -21.67
C TYR A 611 -41.03 -3.54 -20.84
N ALA A 612 -41.72 -4.65 -20.58
CA ALA A 612 -41.12 -5.80 -19.88
C ALA A 612 -39.98 -6.40 -20.67
N GLN A 613 -40.09 -6.49 -22.00
CA GLN A 613 -39.03 -6.93 -22.88
C GLN A 613 -37.80 -6.01 -22.81
N ALA A 614 -37.98 -4.70 -22.86
CA ALA A 614 -36.91 -3.72 -22.74
C ALA A 614 -36.20 -3.83 -21.37
N ARG A 615 -36.95 -4.04 -20.29
CA ARG A 615 -36.39 -4.28 -18.95
C ARG A 615 -35.56 -5.56 -18.88
N LEU A 616 -36.01 -6.65 -19.51
CA LEU A 616 -35.27 -7.92 -19.55
C LEU A 616 -33.95 -7.78 -20.30
N ILE A 617 -33.97 -7.02 -21.42
CA ILE A 617 -32.73 -6.76 -22.21
C ILE A 617 -31.70 -6.01 -21.37
N GLU A 618 -32.14 -5.02 -20.59
CA GLU A 618 -31.29 -4.26 -19.67
C GLU A 618 -30.92 -5.05 -18.40
N GLY A 619 -31.37 -6.28 -18.23
CA GLY A 619 -31.14 -7.06 -17.01
C GLY A 619 -31.85 -6.54 -15.78
N LEU A 620 -32.91 -5.72 -15.95
CA LEU A 620 -33.75 -5.22 -14.86
C LEU A 620 -34.84 -6.26 -14.51
N PRO A 621 -35.20 -6.37 -13.22
CA PRO A 621 -36.31 -7.25 -12.83
C PRO A 621 -37.65 -6.80 -13.44
N VAL A 622 -38.41 -7.76 -13.96
CA VAL A 622 -39.76 -7.50 -14.45
C VAL A 622 -40.75 -7.49 -13.28
N GLU A 623 -41.53 -6.43 -13.18
CA GLU A 623 -42.63 -6.36 -12.22
C GLU A 623 -43.73 -7.34 -12.65
N ASN A 624 -44.25 -8.18 -11.78
CA ASN A 624 -45.31 -9.15 -12.09
C ASN A 624 -45.05 -10.08 -13.30
N PRO A 625 -43.96 -10.89 -13.28
CA PRO A 625 -43.56 -11.73 -14.42
C PRO A 625 -44.65 -12.73 -14.84
N THR A 626 -45.51 -13.19 -13.92
CA THR A 626 -46.63 -14.07 -14.23
C THR A 626 -47.69 -13.36 -15.09
N GLN A 627 -48.01 -12.10 -14.81
CA GLN A 627 -48.95 -11.33 -15.60
C GLN A 627 -48.42 -11.09 -17.02
N ILE A 628 -47.14 -10.72 -17.14
CA ILE A 628 -46.49 -10.52 -18.44
C ILE A 628 -46.48 -11.81 -19.26
N SER A 629 -46.15 -12.96 -18.64
CA SER A 629 -46.21 -14.26 -19.31
C SER A 629 -47.63 -14.57 -19.85
N ASN A 630 -48.68 -14.29 -19.08
CA ASN A 630 -50.07 -14.47 -19.54
C ASN A 630 -50.41 -13.54 -20.71
N LEU A 631 -50.00 -12.26 -20.64
CA LEU A 631 -50.21 -11.30 -21.75
C LEU A 631 -49.50 -11.73 -23.03
N ILE A 632 -48.29 -12.25 -22.94
CA ILE A 632 -47.56 -12.80 -24.10
C ILE A 632 -48.37 -13.96 -24.71
N CYS A 633 -48.85 -14.91 -23.89
CA CYS A 633 -49.69 -16.00 -24.38
C CYS A 633 -50.98 -15.52 -25.04
N GLU A 634 -51.67 -14.52 -24.47
CA GLU A 634 -52.86 -13.92 -25.05
C GLU A 634 -52.59 -13.26 -26.43
N ILE A 635 -51.46 -12.60 -26.58
CA ILE A 635 -51.04 -11.96 -27.85
C ILE A 635 -50.68 -13.02 -28.91
N ILE A 636 -49.95 -14.09 -28.51
CA ILE A 636 -49.56 -15.17 -29.44
C ILE A 636 -50.77 -15.98 -29.89
N ALA A 637 -51.82 -16.11 -29.09
CA ALA A 637 -53.01 -16.90 -29.38
C ALA A 637 -53.99 -16.19 -30.35
N LYS A 638 -53.79 -14.90 -30.65
CA LYS A 638 -54.53 -14.12 -31.62
C LYS A 638 -53.92 -14.14 -33.01
#